data_ecfff5d559ede1fc1313cfe8c8c27380
#
_entry.id   ecfff5d559ede1fc1313cfe8c8c27380
#
_cell.length_a   1.000
_cell.length_b   1.000
_cell.length_c   1.000
_cell.angle_alpha   90.00
_cell.angle_beta   90.00
_cell.angle_gamma   90.00
#
_symmetry.space_group_name_H-M   'P 1'
#
loop_
_entity.id
_entity.type
_entity.pdbx_description
1 polymer ?
#
loop_
_entity_poly.entity_id
_entity_poly.type
_entity_poly.pdbx_seq_one_letter_code
_entity_poly.pdbx_strand_id
1 'polypeptide(L)'
;MDVHQCQCPRCLGDGDHPDRLLHQHLNLLLRRLDEQQRRWVVALESERVGRGGDRLLSLVTGLDVETIRRGRRELSTALRDCPPGRIRRPGAGRPALKKKTRAS
;
A
#
# COMPACT_ATOMS: atom_id res chain seq x y z
N MET A 1 5.47 5.65 -17.38
CA MET A 1 4.65 4.59 -16.89
C MET A 1 3.26 5.06 -16.54
N ASP A 2 2.29 4.35 -16.99
CA ASP A 2 0.92 4.79 -16.81
C ASP A 2 0.36 4.48 -15.44
N VAL A 3 -0.57 5.30 -15.02
CA VAL A 3 -1.28 5.06 -13.78
C VAL A 3 -2.32 3.96 -14.02
N HIS A 4 -2.38 3.00 -13.14
CA HIS A 4 -3.39 1.94 -13.24
C HIS A 4 -4.79 2.55 -13.16
N GLN A 5 -5.69 2.08 -14.00
CA GLN A 5 -7.08 2.52 -13.96
C GLN A 5 -7.89 1.54 -13.13
N CYS A 6 -8.65 2.06 -12.18
CA CYS A 6 -9.44 1.23 -11.29
C CYS A 6 -10.42 0.37 -12.07
N GLN A 7 -10.44 -0.92 -11.77
CA GLN A 7 -11.32 -1.88 -12.42
C GLN A 7 -12.44 -2.37 -11.50
N CYS A 8 -12.69 -1.66 -10.40
CA CYS A 8 -13.77 -2.08 -9.52
C CYS A 8 -15.13 -1.84 -10.22
N PRO A 9 -16.15 -2.61 -9.84
CA PRO A 9 -17.44 -2.50 -10.53
C PRO A 9 -18.02 -1.11 -10.54
N ARG A 10 -17.82 -0.36 -9.49
CA ARG A 10 -18.40 0.99 -9.43
C ARG A 10 -17.69 1.95 -10.36
N CYS A 11 -16.36 1.82 -10.49
CA CYS A 11 -15.63 2.69 -11.41
C CYS A 11 -15.87 2.32 -12.86
N LEU A 12 -16.17 1.05 -13.12
CA LEU A 12 -16.49 0.62 -14.47
C LEU A 12 -17.92 0.96 -14.86
N GLY A 13 -18.75 1.28 -13.87
CA GLY A 13 -20.13 1.60 -14.16
C GLY A 13 -20.28 3.00 -14.73
N ASP A 14 -21.49 3.33 -15.09
CA ASP A 14 -21.76 4.59 -15.73
C ASP A 14 -21.76 5.80 -14.84
N GLY A 15 -22.12 5.73 -13.67
CA GLY A 15 -22.26 6.91 -12.87
C GLY A 15 -21.04 7.26 -12.06
N ASP A 16 -21.03 8.45 -11.52
CA ASP A 16 -20.03 8.84 -10.59
C ASP A 16 -20.35 8.21 -9.25
N HIS A 17 -19.32 7.94 -8.48
CA HIS A 17 -19.50 7.52 -7.10
C HIS A 17 -18.44 8.19 -6.23
N PRO A 18 -18.70 8.30 -4.94
CA PRO A 18 -17.80 9.10 -4.09
C PRO A 18 -16.37 8.59 -4.06
N ASP A 19 -16.17 7.31 -4.30
CA ASP A 19 -14.85 6.72 -4.20
C ASP A 19 -14.06 6.76 -5.50
N ARG A 20 -14.65 7.24 -6.59
CA ARG A 20 -13.94 7.27 -7.86
C ARG A 20 -12.67 8.10 -7.77
N LEU A 21 -12.80 9.29 -7.24
CA LEU A 21 -11.66 10.18 -7.10
C LEU A 21 -10.64 9.60 -6.12
N LEU A 22 -11.11 9.00 -5.04
CA LEU A 22 -10.24 8.38 -4.08
C LEU A 22 -9.42 7.27 -4.74
N HIS A 23 -10.06 6.44 -5.56
CA HIS A 23 -9.34 5.36 -6.25
C HIS A 23 -8.33 5.93 -7.23
N GLN A 24 -8.66 7.00 -7.92
CA GLN A 24 -7.72 7.64 -8.82
C GLN A 24 -6.51 8.20 -8.07
N HIS A 25 -6.77 8.85 -6.95
CA HIS A 25 -5.69 9.43 -6.16
C HIS A 25 -4.82 8.36 -5.53
N LEU A 26 -5.43 7.28 -5.09
CA LEU A 26 -4.67 6.17 -4.54
C LEU A 26 -3.68 5.65 -5.58
N ASN A 27 -4.14 5.46 -6.80
CA ASN A 27 -3.29 4.94 -7.85
C ASN A 27 -2.19 5.93 -8.26
N LEU A 28 -2.49 7.22 -8.18
CA LEU A 28 -1.47 8.23 -8.43
C LEU A 28 -0.37 8.17 -7.38
N LEU A 29 -0.76 8.02 -6.13
CA LEU A 29 0.21 7.93 -5.04
C LEU A 29 1.04 6.66 -5.15
N LEU A 30 0.40 5.54 -5.46
CA LEU A 30 1.12 4.28 -5.55
C LEU A 30 2.22 4.31 -6.58
N ARG A 31 2.06 5.09 -7.64
CA ARG A 31 3.10 5.21 -8.63
C ARG A 31 4.38 5.79 -8.09
N ARG A 32 4.29 6.57 -7.03
CA ARG A 32 5.45 7.24 -6.44
C ARG A 32 6.12 6.42 -5.36
N LEU A 33 5.54 5.30 -4.99
CA LEU A 33 6.05 4.48 -3.91
C LEU A 33 6.82 3.29 -4.46
N ASP A 34 7.75 2.76 -3.68
CA ASP A 34 8.42 1.54 -4.07
C ASP A 34 7.50 0.34 -3.85
N GLU A 35 7.94 -0.81 -4.28
CA GLU A 35 7.12 -2.01 -4.24
C GLU A 35 6.68 -2.36 -2.82
N GLN A 36 7.56 -2.27 -1.86
CA GLN A 36 7.24 -2.60 -0.48
C GLN A 36 6.23 -1.61 0.09
N GLN A 37 6.44 -0.33 -0.16
CA GLN A 37 5.53 0.69 0.31
C GLN A 37 4.15 0.56 -0.30
N ARG A 38 4.07 0.26 -1.60
CA ARG A 38 2.79 0.03 -2.25
C ARG A 38 2.03 -1.10 -1.58
N ARG A 39 2.74 -2.19 -1.31
CA ARG A 39 2.13 -3.35 -0.70
C ARG A 39 1.50 -3.00 0.66
N TRP A 40 2.22 -2.23 1.46
CA TRP A 40 1.72 -1.87 2.77
C TRP A 40 0.53 -0.91 2.70
N VAL A 41 0.59 0.09 1.82
CA VAL A 41 -0.51 1.04 1.70
C VAL A 41 -1.78 0.33 1.22
N VAL A 42 -1.66 -0.54 0.24
CA VAL A 42 -2.82 -1.25 -0.26
C VAL A 42 -3.35 -2.24 0.77
N ALA A 43 -2.45 -2.87 1.52
CA ALA A 43 -2.87 -3.76 2.61
C ALA A 43 -3.65 -3.00 3.68
N LEU A 44 -3.22 -1.81 4.02
CA LEU A 44 -3.92 -1.00 4.99
C LEU A 44 -5.32 -0.65 4.49
N GLU A 45 -5.45 -0.27 3.23
CA GLU A 45 -6.76 0.03 2.66
C GLU A 45 -7.63 -1.21 2.63
N SER A 46 -7.05 -2.37 2.35
CA SER A 46 -7.80 -3.61 2.36
C SER A 46 -8.36 -3.90 3.74
N GLU A 47 -7.55 -3.65 4.77
CA GLU A 47 -8.02 -3.84 6.14
C GLU A 47 -9.16 -2.91 6.48
N ARG A 48 -9.10 -1.68 6.00
CA ARG A 48 -10.15 -0.72 6.24
C ARG A 48 -11.48 -1.16 5.61
N VAL A 49 -11.40 -1.75 4.43
CA VAL A 49 -12.59 -2.27 3.76
C VAL A 49 -13.15 -3.49 4.49
N GLY A 50 -12.28 -4.33 4.99
CA GLY A 50 -12.69 -5.54 5.71
C GLY A 50 -12.91 -6.70 4.77
N ARG A 51 -14.04 -7.39 4.95
CA ARG A 51 -14.31 -8.58 4.17
C ARG A 51 -14.33 -8.26 2.68
N GLY A 52 -13.63 -9.03 1.91
CA GLY A 52 -13.54 -8.81 0.47
C GLY A 52 -12.57 -7.71 0.07
N GLY A 53 -11.88 -7.10 1.05
CA GLY A 53 -10.98 -6.00 0.75
C GLY A 53 -9.85 -6.38 -0.18
N ASP A 54 -9.25 -7.54 0.00
CA ASP A 54 -8.12 -7.95 -0.85
C ASP A 54 -8.53 -8.00 -2.30
N ARG A 55 -9.70 -8.56 -2.57
CA ARG A 55 -10.17 -8.66 -3.94
C ARG A 55 -10.52 -7.30 -4.49
N LEU A 56 -11.19 -6.48 -3.71
CA LEU A 56 -11.55 -5.15 -4.15
C LEU A 56 -10.31 -4.32 -4.44
N LEU A 57 -9.35 -4.31 -3.54
CA LEU A 57 -8.15 -3.52 -3.74
C LEU A 57 -7.30 -4.03 -4.88
N SER A 58 -7.38 -5.32 -5.18
CA SER A 58 -6.70 -5.86 -6.36
C SER A 58 -7.30 -5.23 -7.63
N LEU A 59 -8.62 -5.09 -7.68
CA LEU A 59 -9.27 -4.45 -8.82
C LEU A 59 -8.95 -2.95 -8.88
N VAL A 60 -8.92 -2.31 -7.74
CA VAL A 60 -8.67 -0.87 -7.69
C VAL A 60 -7.24 -0.53 -8.10
N THR A 61 -6.27 -1.30 -7.62
CA THR A 61 -4.88 -0.92 -7.76
C THR A 61 -4.08 -1.74 -8.76
N GLY A 62 -4.59 -2.89 -9.14
CA GLY A 62 -3.85 -3.79 -10.01
C GLY A 62 -2.84 -4.67 -9.30
N LEU A 63 -2.71 -4.54 -7.97
CA LEU A 63 -1.82 -5.42 -7.25
C LEU A 63 -2.45 -6.80 -7.12
N ASP A 64 -1.60 -7.83 -7.15
CA ASP A 64 -2.08 -9.18 -6.98
C ASP A 64 -2.60 -9.40 -5.57
N VAL A 65 -3.64 -10.21 -5.42
CA VAL A 65 -4.24 -10.50 -4.13
C VAL A 65 -3.19 -11.06 -3.15
N GLU A 66 -2.29 -11.92 -3.63
CA GLU A 66 -1.26 -12.46 -2.75
C GLU A 66 -0.29 -11.40 -2.26
N THR A 67 0.00 -10.43 -3.10
CA THR A 67 0.86 -9.31 -2.69
C THR A 67 0.17 -8.50 -1.59
N ILE A 68 -1.13 -8.28 -1.72
CA ILE A 68 -1.89 -7.56 -0.71
C ILE A 68 -1.89 -8.35 0.60
N ARG A 69 -2.11 -9.65 0.52
CA ARG A 69 -2.10 -10.49 1.71
C ARG A 69 -0.75 -10.51 2.37
N ARG A 70 0.31 -10.50 1.60
CA ARG A 70 1.64 -10.43 2.16
C ARG A 70 1.81 -9.14 2.94
N GLY A 71 1.33 -8.02 2.40
CA GLY A 71 1.39 -6.75 3.10
C GLY A 71 0.63 -6.79 4.41
N ARG A 72 -0.53 -7.43 4.41
CA ARG A 72 -1.32 -7.56 5.64
C ARG A 72 -0.59 -8.38 6.68
N ARG A 73 0.07 -9.47 6.27
CA ARG A 73 0.84 -10.27 7.21
C ARG A 73 1.99 -9.46 7.80
N GLU A 74 2.65 -8.66 6.98
CA GLU A 74 3.77 -7.84 7.46
C GLU A 74 3.28 -6.78 8.44
N LEU A 75 2.13 -6.18 8.17
CA LEU A 75 1.55 -5.22 9.11
C LEU A 75 1.15 -5.91 10.40
N SER A 76 0.65 -7.14 10.34
CA SER A 76 0.22 -7.83 11.53
C SER A 76 1.37 -8.14 12.49
N THR A 77 2.59 -8.18 11.99
CA THR A 77 3.76 -8.35 12.84
C THR A 77 4.46 -7.03 13.12
N ALA A 78 3.77 -5.93 12.89
CA ALA A 78 4.30 -4.59 13.11
C ALA A 78 5.57 -4.34 12.29
N LEU A 79 5.60 -4.90 11.10
CA LEU A 79 6.72 -4.77 10.17
C LEU A 79 8.04 -5.23 10.77
N ARG A 80 7.94 -6.19 11.70
CA ARG A 80 9.13 -6.66 12.40
C ARG A 80 10.20 -7.18 11.45
N ASP A 81 9.81 -7.83 10.38
CA ASP A 81 10.74 -8.39 9.41
C ASP A 81 11.17 -7.38 8.34
N CYS A 82 10.70 -6.16 8.45
CA CYS A 82 10.99 -5.12 7.48
C CYS A 82 11.44 -3.86 8.21
N PRO A 83 12.59 -3.90 8.84
CA PRO A 83 13.00 -2.74 9.65
C PRO A 83 13.19 -1.48 8.82
N PRO A 84 12.95 -0.33 9.42
CA PRO A 84 13.10 0.92 8.69
C PRO A 84 14.53 1.09 8.19
N GLY A 85 14.64 1.66 7.03
CA GLY A 85 15.95 1.97 6.48
C GLY A 85 16.69 0.85 5.85
N ARG A 86 16.11 -0.41 5.91
CA ARG A 86 16.87 -1.48 5.39
C ARG A 86 16.98 -1.44 3.91
N ILE A 87 16.29 -0.59 3.26
CA ILE A 87 16.39 -0.52 1.88
C ILE A 87 17.74 -0.04 1.51
N ARG A 88 18.36 0.79 2.33
CA ARG A 88 19.55 1.27 1.99
C ARG A 88 20.57 0.58 2.68
N ARG A 89 21.64 0.63 2.44
CA ARG A 89 22.56 -0.03 2.97
C ARG A 89 22.99 0.32 4.18
N PRO A 90 23.29 -0.44 4.88
CA PRO A 90 23.54 -0.26 6.21
C PRO A 90 24.61 0.71 6.34
N GLY A 91 25.43 0.81 6.27
CA GLY A 91 26.33 1.69 6.59
C GLY A 91 25.92 2.97 6.58
N ALA A 92 25.02 3.17 5.94
CA ALA A 92 24.58 4.39 5.85
C ALA A 92 24.14 4.84 7.08
N GLY A 93 23.79 4.30 7.67
CA GLY A 93 23.21 4.78 8.67
C GLY A 93 23.79 5.32 9.69
N ARG A 94 23.64 5.73 9.99
CA ARG A 94 23.83 6.14 10.84
C ARG A 94 23.15 6.01 11.62
N PRO A 95 22.89 5.77 12.24
CA PRO A 95 22.14 5.56 12.92
C PRO A 95 21.62 6.27 13.66
N ALA A 96 21.30 6.49 13.80
CA ALA A 96 20.91 6.97 14.30
C ALA A 96 20.40 7.52 14.74
N LEU A 97 20.05 7.69 14.88
CA LEU A 97 19.56 8.21 15.27
C LEU A 97 18.98 8.24 15.81
N LYS A 98 18.79 8.22 15.91
CA LYS A 98 18.30 8.18 16.44
C LYS A 98 17.69 8.32 16.88
N LYS A 99 17.36 8.31 16.97
CA LYS A 99 16.82 8.33 17.38
C LYS A 99 16.16 8.52 17.68
N LYS A 100 15.81 8.46 17.78
CA LYS A 100 15.20 8.53 18.07
C LYS A 100 14.50 8.58 18.24
N THR A 101 14.22 8.66 18.16
CA THR A 101 13.56 8.64 18.36
C THR A 101 12.88 8.49 18.48
N ARG A 102 12.61 8.35 18.62
CA ARG A 102 11.90 8.10 18.82
C ARG A 102 11.48 7.57 18.99
N ALA A 103 11.50 7.48 18.81
CA ALA A 103 11.20 6.96 18.99
C ALA A 103 11.01 6.55 19.08
N SER A 104 10.99 6.35 19.18
CA SER A 104 10.83 6.13 19.26
C SER A 104 10.66 5.91 19.38
#